data_0ee1611ae3a00751a0a65f4bc7b43d38
#
_entry.id   0ee1611ae3a00751a0a65f4bc7b43d38
#
_cell.length_a   1.000
_cell.length_b   1.000
_cell.length_c   1.000
_cell.angle_alpha   90.00
_cell.angle_beta   90.00
_cell.angle_gamma   90.00
#
_symmetry.space_group_name_H-M   'P 1'
#
loop_
_entity.id
_entity.type
_entity.pdbx_description
1 polymer ?
#
loop_
_entity_poly.entity_id
_entity_poly.type
_entity_poly.pdbx_seq_one_letter_code
_entity_poly.pdbx_strand_id
1 'polypeptide(L)'
;MTGPGRYGVVALVAGVALLWGVGARAQAKPAPSTLLPMEPLWTAPTVLSAAPAAPPVYDAGHIFVALRDGHVTAVNVADGDVVWEVVHPDPVVGELAVGGALLYVASRDKLQGLETATGQTRWSIPIEAPLSAPLVWNNGWLIAALDTQILLALRAETGETIWRRSMGGGIHVTPSLAGKRMYVSLDNGGVVALSHMTGAVVWEQRLDGAPNQILPLDDLFVGATDNHFYRLSRLDGSIKWSVRTGGDIVGLPAVDETRVYFSSLDNMLYALNRRSGVQQWREPLAARPTAGPSHAGDLLVLGGMSQYIRFFDPVTGVSFGRIPAPSELAFPPLSFWTVANGSLLVTVTGDGQLRALRRAVGPVLLDLAVTAILGEGADDLNDEATPARATAIAEDDEAGVVPARPPAVGGEYAIQVAAFSNGASATGLVDRLLEQGYPAYVIFTLRPAEESVLYHVRIGNYPDRPAAEAIGRQVEDEQALDWFVVALP
;
A
#
# COMPACT_ATOMS: atom_id res chain seq x y z
N MET A 1 -40.73 -21.05 81.37
CA MET A 1 -39.76 -20.69 82.43
C MET A 1 -38.95 -19.54 81.91
N THR A 2 -39.31 -18.41 82.47
CA THR A 2 -38.49 -17.38 83.05
C THR A 2 -37.51 -16.68 82.04
N GLY A 3 -37.66 -15.48 81.63
CA GLY A 3 -38.01 -14.25 82.28
C GLY A 3 -36.91 -13.25 82.08
N PRO A 4 -37.10 -11.94 82.33
CA PRO A 4 -36.88 -10.89 81.36
C PRO A 4 -35.75 -9.91 81.81
N GLY A 5 -35.46 -8.88 81.00
CA GLY A 5 -34.65 -7.76 81.48
C GLY A 5 -34.21 -6.82 80.31
N ARG A 6 -34.76 -5.81 80.28
CA ARG A 6 -34.78 -4.38 80.70
C ARG A 6 -34.04 -3.46 79.71
N TYR A 7 -34.80 -2.57 79.18
CA TYR A 7 -34.66 -1.24 78.63
C TYR A 7 -33.38 -0.42 78.95
N GLY A 8 -32.89 0.29 77.94
CA GLY A 8 -32.03 1.39 78.07
C GLY A 8 -32.17 2.31 76.85
N VAL A 9 -33.03 3.31 77.04
CA VAL A 9 -33.19 4.44 76.06
C VAL A 9 -32.03 5.41 76.27
N VAL A 10 -31.28 5.68 75.25
CA VAL A 10 -30.46 6.89 75.17
C VAL A 10 -30.74 7.58 73.86
N ALA A 11 -31.39 8.72 73.94
CA ALA A 11 -31.57 9.67 72.86
C ALA A 11 -30.23 10.33 72.58
N LEU A 12 -29.83 10.39 71.30
CA LEU A 12 -28.76 11.25 70.88
C LEU A 12 -29.17 11.99 69.58
N VAL A 13 -29.01 13.25 69.68
CA VAL A 13 -29.32 14.37 68.85
C VAL A 13 -28.86 14.20 67.40
N ALA A 14 -29.72 14.51 66.45
CA ALA A 14 -29.46 14.62 65.05
C ALA A 14 -28.53 15.80 64.75
N GLY A 15 -27.37 15.50 64.21
CA GLY A 15 -26.52 16.47 63.50
C GLY A 15 -26.60 16.18 62.02
N VAL A 16 -27.34 17.01 61.29
CA VAL A 16 -27.34 17.00 59.81
C VAL A 16 -26.11 17.68 59.34
N ALA A 17 -25.11 16.93 58.94
CA ALA A 17 -24.00 17.44 58.16
C ALA A 17 -24.29 17.21 56.68
N LEU A 18 -24.69 18.27 55.99
CA LEU A 18 -24.76 18.38 54.53
C LEU A 18 -23.33 18.33 53.95
N LEU A 19 -22.85 17.12 53.67
CA LEU A 19 -21.66 16.92 52.82
C LEU A 19 -22.07 17.12 51.36
N TRP A 20 -21.75 18.26 50.82
CA TRP A 20 -21.71 18.49 49.38
C TRP A 20 -20.59 17.64 48.82
N GLY A 21 -20.91 16.44 48.33
CA GLY A 21 -20.04 15.66 47.53
C GLY A 21 -19.86 16.34 46.17
N VAL A 22 -18.83 17.14 46.03
CA VAL A 22 -18.31 17.51 44.71
C VAL A 22 -17.78 16.21 44.10
N GLY A 23 -18.63 15.59 43.31
CA GLY A 23 -18.22 14.47 42.45
C GLY A 23 -17.19 15.01 41.47
N ALA A 24 -15.92 14.81 41.73
CA ALA A 24 -14.88 14.94 40.74
C ALA A 24 -15.24 13.96 39.60
N ARG A 25 -15.88 14.45 38.55
CA ARG A 25 -15.91 13.75 37.28
C ARG A 25 -14.45 13.58 36.86
N ALA A 26 -13.94 12.36 36.97
CA ALA A 26 -12.70 12.00 36.33
C ALA A 26 -12.88 12.36 34.84
N GLN A 27 -12.27 13.46 34.43
CA GLN A 27 -12.14 13.75 32.99
C GLN A 27 -11.37 12.59 32.40
N ALA A 28 -12.04 11.81 31.56
CA ALA A 28 -11.39 10.81 30.77
C ALA A 28 -10.22 11.50 30.04
N LYS A 29 -9.00 11.02 30.34
CA LYS A 29 -7.79 11.46 29.63
C LYS A 29 -8.11 11.40 28.15
N PRO A 30 -8.00 12.52 27.39
CA PRO A 30 -8.25 12.48 25.96
C PRO A 30 -7.36 11.38 25.37
N ALA A 31 -7.97 10.48 24.60
CA ALA A 31 -7.20 9.48 23.88
C ALA A 31 -6.14 10.22 23.05
N PRO A 32 -4.88 9.75 23.01
CA PRO A 32 -3.86 10.39 22.20
C PRO A 32 -4.42 10.55 20.80
N SER A 33 -4.38 11.78 20.27
CA SER A 33 -4.77 12.06 18.89
C SER A 33 -3.88 11.20 18.01
N THR A 34 -4.44 10.13 17.48
CA THR A 34 -3.74 9.25 16.54
C THR A 34 -3.52 10.08 15.29
N LEU A 35 -2.26 10.39 15.01
CA LEU A 35 -1.86 11.01 13.77
C LEU A 35 -2.38 10.17 12.62
N LEU A 36 -3.27 10.73 11.80
CA LEU A 36 -3.73 10.03 10.61
C LEU A 36 -2.58 10.05 9.60
N PRO A 37 -1.99 8.92 9.25
CA PRO A 37 -0.84 8.87 8.33
C PRO A 37 -1.23 9.21 6.89
N MET A 38 -2.51 9.22 6.60
CA MET A 38 -3.09 9.47 5.29
C MET A 38 -4.22 10.50 5.40
N GLU A 39 -4.39 11.31 4.38
CA GLU A 39 -5.50 12.26 4.25
C GLU A 39 -6.34 11.95 3.00
N PRO A 40 -7.62 12.31 2.97
CA PRO A 40 -8.43 12.16 1.78
C PRO A 40 -7.84 12.95 0.59
N LEU A 41 -7.77 12.31 -0.58
CA LEU A 41 -7.42 12.99 -1.83
C LEU A 41 -8.63 13.77 -2.36
N TRP A 42 -9.82 13.20 -2.21
CA TRP A 42 -11.09 13.78 -2.65
C TRP A 42 -11.84 14.40 -1.48
N THR A 43 -12.59 15.46 -1.74
CA THR A 43 -13.41 16.15 -0.71
C THR A 43 -14.58 15.30 -0.19
N ALA A 44 -15.11 14.41 -1.04
CA ALA A 44 -16.16 13.47 -0.72
C ALA A 44 -15.85 12.09 -1.33
N PRO A 45 -16.40 11.00 -0.79
CA PRO A 45 -16.30 9.69 -1.43
C PRO A 45 -17.13 9.65 -2.72
N THR A 46 -16.68 8.87 -3.69
CA THR A 46 -17.52 8.49 -4.83
C THR A 46 -18.49 7.41 -4.37
N VAL A 47 -19.78 7.62 -4.57
CA VAL A 47 -20.83 6.65 -4.24
C VAL A 47 -21.15 5.86 -5.52
N LEU A 48 -20.79 4.58 -5.50
CA LEU A 48 -21.09 3.65 -6.60
C LEU A 48 -22.57 3.27 -6.61
N SER A 49 -23.10 2.91 -7.77
CA SER A 49 -24.51 2.53 -7.94
C SER A 49 -24.90 1.27 -7.18
N ALA A 50 -23.93 0.37 -6.92
CA ALA A 50 -24.12 -0.85 -6.15
C ALA A 50 -22.85 -1.26 -5.40
N ALA A 51 -22.96 -2.29 -4.56
CA ALA A 51 -21.83 -2.91 -3.90
C ALA A 51 -20.81 -3.46 -4.92
N PRO A 52 -19.50 -3.35 -4.64
CA PRO A 52 -18.48 -3.89 -5.53
C PRO A 52 -18.53 -5.43 -5.54
N ALA A 53 -18.32 -6.00 -6.73
CA ALA A 53 -18.26 -7.44 -6.95
C ALA A 53 -16.84 -8.00 -6.83
N ALA A 54 -15.84 -7.16 -7.11
CA ALA A 54 -14.42 -7.52 -7.14
C ALA A 54 -13.55 -6.36 -6.63
N PRO A 55 -12.29 -6.61 -6.22
CA PRO A 55 -11.35 -5.56 -5.90
C PRO A 55 -11.20 -4.56 -7.06
N PRO A 56 -11.08 -3.26 -6.76
CA PRO A 56 -10.81 -2.26 -7.79
C PRO A 56 -9.43 -2.48 -8.41
N VAL A 57 -9.28 -2.11 -9.68
CA VAL A 57 -7.98 -2.07 -10.36
C VAL A 57 -7.67 -0.66 -10.85
N TYR A 58 -6.39 -0.34 -10.98
CA TYR A 58 -5.92 0.99 -11.39
C TYR A 58 -5.06 0.90 -12.65
N ASP A 59 -5.30 1.79 -13.59
CA ASP A 59 -4.44 2.05 -14.75
C ASP A 59 -4.61 3.47 -15.26
N ALA A 60 -3.51 4.09 -15.68
CA ALA A 60 -3.48 5.36 -16.41
C ALA A 60 -4.39 6.48 -15.85
N GLY A 61 -4.44 6.62 -14.52
CA GLY A 61 -5.23 7.68 -13.85
C GLY A 61 -6.69 7.32 -13.58
N HIS A 62 -7.09 6.08 -13.88
CA HIS A 62 -8.46 5.61 -13.65
C HIS A 62 -8.49 4.40 -12.71
N ILE A 63 -9.52 4.36 -11.86
CA ILE A 63 -9.88 3.23 -11.03
C ILE A 63 -11.10 2.57 -11.68
N PHE A 64 -11.02 1.26 -11.91
CA PHE A 64 -12.12 0.47 -12.49
C PHE A 64 -12.70 -0.43 -11.41
N VAL A 65 -14.02 -0.43 -11.31
CA VAL A 65 -14.77 -1.23 -10.32
C VAL A 65 -15.88 -2.00 -11.02
N ALA A 66 -15.93 -3.31 -10.81
CA ALA A 66 -17.08 -4.11 -11.19
C ALA A 66 -18.08 -4.17 -10.03
N LEU A 67 -19.36 -3.99 -10.31
CA LEU A 67 -20.43 -3.95 -9.34
C LEU A 67 -21.33 -5.19 -9.40
N ARG A 68 -21.96 -5.52 -8.30
CA ARG A 68 -22.80 -6.72 -8.17
C ARG A 68 -24.07 -6.69 -9.01
N ASP A 69 -24.50 -5.50 -9.41
CA ASP A 69 -25.66 -5.29 -10.29
C ASP A 69 -25.30 -5.41 -11.79
N GLY A 70 -24.04 -5.71 -12.11
CA GLY A 70 -23.54 -5.88 -13.47
C GLY A 70 -22.97 -4.61 -14.08
N HIS A 71 -22.91 -3.48 -13.34
CA HIS A 71 -22.21 -2.30 -13.83
C HIS A 71 -20.69 -2.46 -13.72
N VAL A 72 -19.99 -1.84 -14.65
CA VAL A 72 -18.55 -1.58 -14.58
C VAL A 72 -18.37 -0.08 -14.68
N THR A 73 -17.70 0.48 -13.69
CA THR A 73 -17.54 1.93 -13.53
C THR A 73 -16.06 2.30 -13.59
N ALA A 74 -15.73 3.36 -14.35
CA ALA A 74 -14.42 3.99 -14.33
C ALA A 74 -14.51 5.33 -13.59
N VAL A 75 -13.59 5.52 -12.62
CA VAL A 75 -13.50 6.70 -11.78
C VAL A 75 -12.15 7.36 -11.98
N ASN A 76 -12.12 8.67 -12.17
CA ASN A 76 -10.88 9.43 -12.28
C ASN A 76 -10.20 9.52 -10.91
N VAL A 77 -8.93 9.16 -10.84
CA VAL A 77 -8.14 9.19 -9.60
C VAL A 77 -7.95 10.60 -9.04
N ALA A 78 -7.88 11.62 -9.90
CA ALA A 78 -7.54 12.98 -9.45
C ALA A 78 -8.63 13.65 -8.62
N ASP A 79 -9.89 13.41 -8.96
CA ASP A 79 -11.06 14.10 -8.39
C ASP A 79 -12.14 13.16 -7.84
N GLY A 80 -12.12 11.88 -8.23
CA GLY A 80 -13.12 10.89 -7.84
C GLY A 80 -14.38 10.90 -8.72
N ASP A 81 -14.39 11.67 -9.80
CA ASP A 81 -15.54 11.74 -10.68
C ASP A 81 -15.68 10.47 -11.53
N VAL A 82 -16.92 10.04 -11.76
CA VAL A 82 -17.22 8.93 -12.64
C VAL A 82 -17.01 9.38 -14.10
N VAL A 83 -16.07 8.71 -14.78
CA VAL A 83 -15.76 9.00 -16.20
C VAL A 83 -16.76 8.33 -17.12
N TRP A 84 -17.05 7.05 -16.85
CA TRP A 84 -18.09 6.28 -17.53
C TRP A 84 -18.59 5.16 -16.63
N GLU A 85 -19.81 4.74 -16.90
CA GLU A 85 -20.44 3.56 -16.30
C GLU A 85 -21.17 2.80 -17.41
N VAL A 86 -20.91 1.51 -17.53
CA VAL A 86 -21.53 0.65 -18.53
C VAL A 86 -22.16 -0.56 -17.86
N VAL A 87 -23.31 -0.97 -18.38
CA VAL A 87 -23.98 -2.21 -17.93
C VAL A 87 -23.40 -3.37 -18.72
N HIS A 88 -22.79 -4.32 -18.01
CA HIS A 88 -22.35 -5.56 -18.60
C HIS A 88 -23.56 -6.53 -18.70
N PRO A 89 -23.83 -7.12 -19.85
CA PRO A 89 -25.04 -7.94 -20.06
C PRO A 89 -25.06 -9.18 -19.15
N ASP A 90 -23.91 -9.72 -18.83
CA ASP A 90 -23.73 -10.87 -17.94
C ASP A 90 -23.05 -10.44 -16.65
N PRO A 91 -23.40 -10.97 -15.46
CA PRO A 91 -22.71 -10.66 -14.21
C PRO A 91 -21.20 -10.89 -14.32
N VAL A 92 -20.43 -9.90 -13.90
CA VAL A 92 -18.96 -10.02 -13.83
C VAL A 92 -18.59 -11.03 -12.76
N VAL A 93 -17.75 -11.99 -13.12
CA VAL A 93 -17.26 -13.04 -12.23
C VAL A 93 -15.75 -12.95 -12.14
N GLY A 94 -15.24 -12.95 -10.91
CA GLY A 94 -13.80 -12.85 -10.66
C GLY A 94 -13.29 -11.40 -10.67
N GLU A 95 -11.99 -11.27 -10.49
CA GLU A 95 -11.32 -9.97 -10.43
C GLU A 95 -11.04 -9.44 -11.84
N LEU A 96 -11.01 -8.12 -11.94
CA LEU A 96 -10.65 -7.42 -13.17
C LEU A 96 -9.13 -7.48 -13.40
N ALA A 97 -8.70 -7.37 -14.66
CA ALA A 97 -7.35 -7.00 -15.01
C ALA A 97 -7.36 -5.81 -15.95
N VAL A 98 -6.32 -4.98 -15.93
CA VAL A 98 -6.24 -3.79 -16.77
C VAL A 98 -4.84 -3.59 -17.29
N GLY A 99 -4.74 -3.08 -18.52
CA GLY A 99 -3.49 -2.69 -19.15
C GLY A 99 -3.56 -2.71 -20.68
N GLY A 100 -2.67 -2.02 -21.34
CA GLY A 100 -2.65 -1.88 -22.80
C GLY A 100 -3.91 -1.20 -23.36
N ALA A 101 -4.46 -0.22 -22.63
CA ALA A 101 -5.70 0.50 -22.93
C ALA A 101 -6.98 -0.38 -22.92
N LEU A 102 -6.91 -1.59 -22.35
CA LEU A 102 -8.06 -2.48 -22.19
C LEU A 102 -8.26 -2.86 -20.72
N LEU A 103 -9.52 -2.94 -20.35
CA LEU A 103 -10.03 -3.55 -19.12
C LEU A 103 -10.54 -4.94 -19.45
N TYR A 104 -10.05 -5.96 -18.78
CA TYR A 104 -10.43 -7.35 -19.01
C TYR A 104 -11.44 -7.79 -17.96
N VAL A 105 -12.57 -8.26 -18.45
CA VAL A 105 -13.73 -8.63 -17.67
C VAL A 105 -14.14 -10.06 -18.03
N ALA A 106 -14.41 -10.87 -17.03
CA ALA A 106 -14.96 -12.20 -17.27
C ALA A 106 -16.39 -12.29 -16.79
N SER A 107 -17.24 -12.94 -17.55
CA SER A 107 -18.49 -13.53 -17.13
C SER A 107 -18.33 -15.05 -17.00
N ARG A 108 -19.43 -15.75 -16.74
CA ARG A 108 -19.36 -17.19 -16.50
C ARG A 108 -18.83 -18.00 -17.70
N ASP A 109 -19.12 -17.54 -18.92
CA ASP A 109 -18.86 -18.23 -20.19
C ASP A 109 -18.12 -17.39 -21.23
N LYS A 110 -17.75 -16.16 -20.87
CA LYS A 110 -17.08 -15.21 -21.77
C LYS A 110 -15.97 -14.47 -21.10
N LEU A 111 -14.96 -14.15 -21.88
CA LEU A 111 -13.90 -13.20 -21.53
C LEU A 111 -13.93 -12.05 -22.54
N GLN A 112 -13.84 -10.83 -22.06
CA GLN A 112 -13.99 -9.62 -22.87
C GLN A 112 -12.89 -8.60 -22.56
N GLY A 113 -12.47 -7.87 -23.59
CA GLY A 113 -11.64 -6.68 -23.46
C GLY A 113 -12.49 -5.43 -23.75
N LEU A 114 -12.61 -4.55 -22.77
CA LEU A 114 -13.30 -3.27 -22.87
C LEU A 114 -12.27 -2.15 -23.01
N GLU A 115 -12.55 -1.15 -23.83
CA GLU A 115 -11.70 0.03 -23.93
C GLU A 115 -11.73 0.82 -22.61
N THR A 116 -10.57 1.09 -22.02
CA THR A 116 -10.47 1.82 -20.73
C THR A 116 -11.03 3.25 -20.82
N ALA A 117 -10.99 3.85 -22.02
CA ALA A 117 -11.47 5.21 -22.23
C ALA A 117 -13.01 5.33 -22.31
N THR A 118 -13.70 4.29 -22.72
CA THR A 118 -15.15 4.37 -23.07
C THR A 118 -15.99 3.27 -22.43
N GLY A 119 -15.40 2.20 -21.94
CA GLY A 119 -16.08 1.00 -21.49
C GLY A 119 -16.68 0.14 -22.64
N GLN A 120 -16.46 0.50 -23.90
CA GLN A 120 -16.97 -0.24 -25.04
C GLN A 120 -16.22 -1.56 -25.23
N THR A 121 -16.97 -2.64 -25.56
CA THR A 121 -16.37 -3.94 -25.83
C THR A 121 -15.61 -3.90 -27.16
N ARG A 122 -14.29 -4.14 -27.09
CA ARG A 122 -13.42 -4.26 -28.27
C ARG A 122 -13.40 -5.68 -28.82
N TRP A 123 -13.35 -6.68 -27.94
CA TRP A 123 -13.44 -8.08 -28.31
C TRP A 123 -14.15 -8.90 -27.22
N SER A 124 -14.71 -10.02 -27.61
CA SER A 124 -15.39 -10.99 -26.75
C SER A 124 -15.13 -12.39 -27.27
N ILE A 125 -14.70 -13.29 -26.40
CA ILE A 125 -14.48 -14.69 -26.73
C ILE A 125 -15.20 -15.59 -25.71
N PRO A 126 -15.70 -16.76 -26.14
CA PRO A 126 -16.21 -17.76 -25.22
C PRO A 126 -15.08 -18.43 -24.46
N ILE A 127 -15.33 -18.77 -23.18
CA ILE A 127 -14.47 -19.64 -22.37
C ILE A 127 -15.23 -20.89 -22.00
N GLU A 128 -14.51 -22.03 -21.94
CA GLU A 128 -15.10 -23.35 -21.71
C GLU A 128 -15.55 -23.62 -20.28
N ALA A 129 -15.07 -22.80 -19.32
CA ALA A 129 -15.41 -22.86 -17.90
C ALA A 129 -15.16 -21.50 -17.24
N PRO A 130 -15.80 -21.22 -16.09
CA PRO A 130 -15.55 -20.02 -15.33
C PRO A 130 -14.07 -19.88 -14.90
N LEU A 131 -13.65 -18.64 -14.64
CA LEU A 131 -12.34 -18.39 -14.02
C LEU A 131 -12.30 -18.98 -12.62
N SER A 132 -11.17 -19.59 -12.28
CA SER A 132 -10.87 -20.09 -10.93
C SER A 132 -9.92 -19.19 -10.15
N ALA A 133 -9.25 -18.25 -10.83
CA ALA A 133 -8.35 -17.27 -10.24
C ALA A 133 -8.46 -15.92 -10.96
N PRO A 134 -8.00 -14.82 -10.36
CA PRO A 134 -7.94 -13.52 -10.99
C PRO A 134 -7.18 -13.52 -12.32
N LEU A 135 -7.65 -12.69 -13.26
CA LEU A 135 -6.97 -12.46 -14.52
C LEU A 135 -5.62 -11.74 -14.29
N VAL A 136 -4.64 -12.01 -15.14
CA VAL A 136 -3.36 -11.31 -15.10
C VAL A 136 -3.05 -10.74 -16.47
N TRP A 137 -2.89 -9.41 -16.54
CA TRP A 137 -2.31 -8.75 -17.70
C TRP A 137 -0.82 -8.48 -17.48
N ASN A 138 0.00 -8.76 -18.46
CA ASN A 138 1.42 -8.42 -18.45
C ASN A 138 1.94 -8.26 -19.87
N ASN A 139 2.36 -7.05 -20.25
CA ASN A 139 3.01 -6.73 -21.52
C ASN A 139 2.35 -7.36 -22.76
N GLY A 140 1.04 -7.21 -22.90
CA GLY A 140 0.27 -7.72 -24.03
C GLY A 140 -0.14 -9.19 -23.91
N TRP A 141 0.17 -9.84 -22.79
CA TRP A 141 -0.31 -11.17 -22.43
C TRP A 141 -1.47 -11.06 -21.47
N LEU A 142 -2.49 -11.88 -21.65
CA LEU A 142 -3.59 -12.06 -20.70
C LEU A 142 -3.60 -13.52 -20.27
N ILE A 143 -3.49 -13.76 -18.97
CA ILE A 143 -3.46 -15.10 -18.39
C ILE A 143 -4.79 -15.33 -17.68
N ALA A 144 -5.43 -16.45 -17.98
CA ALA A 144 -6.69 -16.87 -17.39
C ALA A 144 -6.60 -18.32 -16.89
N ALA A 145 -6.90 -18.53 -15.62
CA ALA A 145 -7.02 -19.86 -15.03
C ALA A 145 -8.49 -20.25 -14.98
N LEU A 146 -8.83 -21.45 -15.48
CA LEU A 146 -10.18 -21.98 -15.53
C LEU A 146 -10.40 -23.06 -14.46
N ASP A 147 -11.64 -23.20 -14.04
CA ASP A 147 -12.10 -24.18 -13.05
C ASP A 147 -11.80 -25.64 -13.45
N THR A 148 -11.59 -25.88 -14.74
CA THR A 148 -11.18 -27.15 -15.32
C THR A 148 -9.69 -27.45 -15.18
N GLN A 149 -8.95 -26.74 -14.34
CA GLN A 149 -7.50 -26.83 -14.15
C GLN A 149 -6.70 -26.47 -15.41
N ILE A 150 -7.30 -25.66 -16.28
CA ILE A 150 -6.67 -25.20 -17.50
C ILE A 150 -6.16 -23.78 -17.30
N LEU A 151 -4.92 -23.56 -17.71
CA LEU A 151 -4.30 -22.24 -17.81
C LEU A 151 -4.25 -21.84 -19.29
N LEU A 152 -4.78 -20.67 -19.57
CA LEU A 152 -4.78 -20.04 -20.88
C LEU A 152 -3.80 -18.86 -20.89
N ALA A 153 -3.07 -18.71 -21.97
CA ALA A 153 -2.39 -17.48 -22.30
C ALA A 153 -2.94 -16.93 -23.62
N LEU A 154 -3.38 -15.72 -23.57
CA LEU A 154 -4.09 -15.05 -24.66
C LEU A 154 -3.29 -13.80 -25.08
N ARG A 155 -3.44 -13.42 -26.33
CA ARG A 155 -3.06 -12.08 -26.79
C ARG A 155 -4.05 -11.08 -26.21
N ALA A 156 -3.57 -10.22 -25.32
CA ALA A 156 -4.43 -9.29 -24.57
C ALA A 156 -5.25 -8.37 -25.49
N GLU A 157 -4.69 -7.93 -26.61
CA GLU A 157 -5.32 -7.00 -27.54
C GLU A 157 -6.51 -7.59 -28.31
N THR A 158 -6.50 -8.91 -28.54
CA THR A 158 -7.49 -9.59 -29.44
C THR A 158 -8.26 -10.72 -28.78
N GLY A 159 -7.81 -11.20 -27.63
CA GLY A 159 -8.37 -12.41 -26.99
C GLY A 159 -7.92 -13.73 -27.65
N GLU A 160 -7.05 -13.68 -28.68
CA GLU A 160 -6.55 -14.89 -29.36
C GLU A 160 -5.75 -15.78 -28.40
N THR A 161 -6.09 -17.07 -28.34
CA THR A 161 -5.36 -18.03 -27.52
C THR A 161 -3.98 -18.33 -28.14
N ILE A 162 -2.92 -18.01 -27.40
CA ILE A 162 -1.54 -18.29 -27.80
C ILE A 162 -1.16 -19.72 -27.43
N TRP A 163 -1.47 -20.14 -26.20
CA TRP A 163 -1.31 -21.51 -25.75
C TRP A 163 -2.32 -21.84 -24.63
N ARG A 164 -2.52 -23.14 -24.44
CA ARG A 164 -3.42 -23.74 -23.48
C ARG A 164 -2.74 -24.90 -22.79
N ARG A 165 -2.87 -25.00 -21.45
CA ARG A 165 -2.22 -26.05 -20.68
C ARG A 165 -3.10 -26.57 -19.55
N SER A 166 -3.16 -27.91 -19.39
CA SER A 166 -3.70 -28.55 -18.19
C SER A 166 -2.61 -28.60 -17.12
N MET A 167 -2.92 -28.18 -15.90
CA MET A 167 -1.97 -28.00 -14.81
C MET A 167 -1.91 -29.18 -13.82
N GLY A 168 -2.91 -30.08 -13.84
CA GLY A 168 -2.96 -31.23 -12.94
C GLY A 168 -3.29 -30.91 -11.49
N GLY A 169 -3.75 -29.71 -11.22
CA GLY A 169 -4.26 -29.20 -9.93
C GLY A 169 -5.03 -27.92 -10.14
N GLY A 170 -5.91 -27.59 -9.19
CA GLY A 170 -6.71 -26.35 -9.21
C GLY A 170 -5.82 -25.13 -9.02
N ILE A 171 -6.16 -24.04 -9.71
CA ILE A 171 -5.49 -22.75 -9.62
C ILE A 171 -6.49 -21.78 -9.02
N HIS A 172 -6.32 -21.39 -7.75
CA HIS A 172 -7.26 -20.54 -7.02
C HIS A 172 -6.66 -19.21 -6.59
N VAL A 173 -5.38 -19.00 -6.87
CA VAL A 173 -4.66 -17.76 -6.60
C VAL A 173 -4.03 -17.23 -7.88
N THR A 174 -3.85 -15.92 -7.93
CA THR A 174 -3.33 -15.21 -9.09
C THR A 174 -1.96 -15.74 -9.52
N PRO A 175 -1.77 -16.20 -10.77
CA PRO A 175 -0.45 -16.51 -11.31
C PRO A 175 0.46 -15.28 -11.30
N SER A 176 1.75 -15.46 -11.05
CA SER A 176 2.71 -14.37 -10.98
C SER A 176 3.71 -14.46 -12.13
N LEU A 177 3.95 -13.33 -12.80
CA LEU A 177 4.90 -13.25 -13.91
C LEU A 177 6.15 -12.47 -13.51
N ALA A 178 7.32 -12.96 -13.89
CA ALA A 178 8.57 -12.25 -13.74
C ALA A 178 9.58 -12.65 -14.83
N GLY A 179 9.94 -11.69 -15.68
CA GLY A 179 10.77 -11.91 -16.85
C GLY A 179 10.13 -12.94 -17.79
N LYS A 180 10.86 -13.96 -18.18
CA LYS A 180 10.38 -15.02 -19.10
C LYS A 180 9.62 -16.16 -18.44
N ARG A 181 9.34 -16.03 -17.13
CA ARG A 181 8.68 -17.09 -16.34
C ARG A 181 7.37 -16.64 -15.77
N MET A 182 6.46 -17.59 -15.67
CA MET A 182 5.22 -17.53 -14.93
C MET A 182 5.28 -18.55 -13.81
N TYR A 183 4.81 -18.19 -12.62
CA TYR A 183 4.75 -19.05 -11.46
C TYR A 183 3.30 -19.26 -11.07
N VAL A 184 2.92 -20.53 -10.93
CA VAL A 184 1.56 -20.94 -10.65
C VAL A 184 1.54 -21.77 -9.37
N SER A 185 0.66 -21.40 -8.46
CA SER A 185 0.33 -22.14 -7.25
C SER A 185 -0.82 -23.09 -7.52
N LEU A 186 -0.66 -24.37 -7.14
CA LEU A 186 -1.69 -25.39 -7.28
C LEU A 186 -2.23 -25.80 -5.91
N ASP A 187 -3.51 -26.08 -5.82
CA ASP A 187 -4.22 -26.49 -4.59
C ASP A 187 -3.67 -27.80 -3.99
N ASN A 188 -3.03 -28.62 -4.78
CA ASN A 188 -2.38 -29.87 -4.37
C ASN A 188 -0.95 -29.70 -3.80
N GLY A 189 -0.52 -28.46 -3.52
CA GLY A 189 0.80 -28.14 -3.00
C GLY A 189 1.86 -27.84 -4.07
N GLY A 190 1.52 -27.90 -5.35
CA GLY A 190 2.45 -27.63 -6.44
C GLY A 190 2.79 -26.14 -6.58
N VAL A 191 4.07 -25.83 -6.74
CA VAL A 191 4.59 -24.57 -7.26
C VAL A 191 5.22 -24.86 -8.60
N VAL A 192 4.66 -24.35 -9.67
CA VAL A 192 5.08 -24.66 -11.04
C VAL A 192 5.63 -23.40 -11.71
N ALA A 193 6.85 -23.47 -12.21
CA ALA A 193 7.38 -22.45 -13.10
C ALA A 193 7.21 -22.85 -14.56
N LEU A 194 6.59 -21.97 -15.32
CA LEU A 194 6.37 -22.12 -16.74
C LEU A 194 7.14 -21.08 -17.54
N SER A 195 7.51 -21.42 -18.76
CA SER A 195 7.82 -20.41 -19.78
C SER A 195 6.52 -19.70 -20.16
N HIS A 196 6.41 -18.39 -19.93
CA HIS A 196 5.19 -17.66 -20.27
C HIS A 196 4.94 -17.62 -21.79
N MET A 197 5.99 -17.73 -22.60
CA MET A 197 5.91 -17.73 -24.06
C MET A 197 5.25 -19.00 -24.63
N THR A 198 5.51 -20.14 -24.01
CA THR A 198 5.13 -21.46 -24.59
C THR A 198 4.25 -22.32 -23.67
N GLY A 199 4.08 -21.91 -22.42
CA GLY A 199 3.43 -22.73 -21.41
C GLY A 199 4.22 -23.98 -20.99
N ALA A 200 5.46 -24.16 -21.46
CA ALA A 200 6.29 -25.31 -21.09
C ALA A 200 6.71 -25.23 -19.63
N VAL A 201 6.64 -26.37 -18.90
CA VAL A 201 7.14 -26.47 -17.52
C VAL A 201 8.65 -26.35 -17.54
N VAL A 202 9.18 -25.45 -16.72
CA VAL A 202 10.63 -25.29 -16.49
C VAL A 202 11.05 -26.11 -15.29
N TRP A 203 10.30 -26.03 -14.21
CA TRP A 203 10.45 -26.85 -13.02
C TRP A 203 9.15 -26.90 -12.22
N GLU A 204 9.06 -27.86 -11.33
CA GLU A 204 7.98 -28.04 -10.38
C GLU A 204 8.56 -28.36 -9.01
N GLN A 205 8.06 -27.71 -7.97
CA GLN A 205 8.36 -27.96 -6.56
C GLN A 205 7.06 -28.28 -5.83
N ARG A 206 7.07 -29.26 -4.94
CA ARG A 206 5.92 -29.58 -4.10
C ARG A 206 6.18 -29.14 -2.67
N LEU A 207 5.20 -28.42 -2.10
CA LEU A 207 5.12 -28.04 -0.69
C LEU A 207 4.13 -28.97 0.03
N ASP A 208 4.17 -28.97 1.36
CA ASP A 208 3.28 -29.83 2.17
C ASP A 208 1.84 -29.27 2.21
N GLY A 209 1.67 -27.96 2.04
CA GLY A 209 0.37 -27.29 1.94
C GLY A 209 0.15 -26.57 0.62
N ALA A 210 -1.08 -26.14 0.35
CA ALA A 210 -1.41 -25.35 -0.80
C ALA A 210 -0.71 -23.97 -0.73
N PRO A 211 0.11 -23.61 -1.74
CA PRO A 211 0.79 -22.32 -1.76
C PRO A 211 -0.21 -21.20 -2.09
N ASN A 212 -0.02 -20.05 -1.46
CA ASN A 212 -0.71 -18.81 -1.80
C ASN A 212 -0.10 -18.14 -3.04
N GLN A 213 -0.46 -16.89 -3.26
CA GLN A 213 0.12 -16.09 -4.33
C GLN A 213 1.63 -15.90 -4.13
N ILE A 214 2.38 -16.17 -5.17
CA ILE A 214 3.83 -16.11 -5.17
C ILE A 214 4.29 -14.70 -5.47
N LEU A 215 5.22 -14.16 -4.68
CA LEU A 215 5.93 -12.92 -4.97
C LEU A 215 7.29 -13.26 -5.64
N PRO A 216 7.42 -13.09 -6.96
CA PRO A 216 8.67 -13.36 -7.66
C PRO A 216 9.57 -12.13 -7.67
N LEU A 217 10.74 -12.28 -7.07
CA LEU A 217 11.84 -11.30 -7.07
C LEU A 217 13.13 -11.98 -7.55
N ASP A 218 14.25 -11.75 -6.83
CA ASP A 218 15.49 -12.52 -7.03
C ASP A 218 15.25 -14.01 -6.77
N ASP A 219 14.38 -14.29 -5.80
CA ASP A 219 13.81 -15.59 -5.47
C ASP A 219 12.30 -15.48 -5.34
N LEU A 220 11.63 -16.60 -5.08
CA LEU A 220 10.19 -16.63 -4.87
C LEU A 220 9.88 -16.63 -3.37
N PHE A 221 8.95 -15.78 -2.96
CA PHE A 221 8.43 -15.75 -1.61
C PHE A 221 6.98 -16.18 -1.63
N VAL A 222 6.63 -17.18 -0.83
CA VAL A 222 5.30 -17.78 -0.82
C VAL A 222 4.94 -18.31 0.56
N GLY A 223 3.74 -17.97 1.02
CA GLY A 223 3.11 -18.62 2.16
C GLY A 223 2.30 -19.82 1.72
N ALA A 224 2.08 -20.77 2.64
CA ALA A 224 1.26 -21.93 2.34
C ALA A 224 0.33 -22.29 3.53
N THR A 225 -0.61 -23.20 3.27
CA THR A 225 -1.61 -23.68 4.24
C THR A 225 -1.06 -24.76 5.19
N ASP A 226 0.25 -25.00 5.19
CA ASP A 226 0.97 -25.85 6.13
C ASP A 226 1.62 -25.08 7.28
N ASN A 227 1.21 -23.84 7.48
CA ASN A 227 1.79 -22.91 8.46
C ASN A 227 3.25 -22.53 8.18
N HIS A 228 3.71 -22.60 6.94
CA HIS A 228 5.06 -22.20 6.57
C HIS A 228 5.07 -21.04 5.58
N PHE A 229 6.09 -20.21 5.75
CA PHE A 229 6.50 -19.20 4.78
C PHE A 229 7.82 -19.62 4.16
N TYR A 230 7.89 -19.66 2.83
CA TYR A 230 9.00 -20.21 2.07
C TYR A 230 9.73 -19.16 1.24
N ARG A 231 11.03 -19.34 1.11
CA ARG A 231 11.83 -18.75 0.03
C ARG A 231 12.32 -19.87 -0.86
N LEU A 232 11.91 -19.83 -2.13
CA LEU A 232 12.31 -20.81 -3.14
C LEU A 232 13.27 -20.18 -4.13
N SER A 233 14.20 -20.98 -4.63
CA SER A 233 15.07 -20.59 -5.74
C SER A 233 14.23 -20.35 -7.00
N ARG A 234 14.38 -19.19 -7.58
CA ARG A 234 13.74 -18.85 -8.85
C ARG A 234 14.25 -19.71 -10.01
N LEU A 235 15.48 -20.28 -9.88
CA LEU A 235 16.14 -21.04 -10.94
C LEU A 235 15.54 -22.44 -11.10
N ASP A 236 15.33 -23.15 -10.00
CA ASP A 236 15.01 -24.59 -9.96
C ASP A 236 13.93 -24.98 -8.95
N GLY A 237 13.35 -24.00 -8.21
CA GLY A 237 12.31 -24.23 -7.23
C GLY A 237 12.80 -24.78 -5.89
N SER A 238 14.09 -25.02 -5.68
CA SER A 238 14.63 -25.56 -4.43
C SER A 238 14.34 -24.63 -3.24
N ILE A 239 13.99 -25.21 -2.09
CA ILE A 239 13.71 -24.45 -0.85
C ILE A 239 15.04 -23.93 -0.30
N LYS A 240 15.21 -22.62 -0.24
CA LYS A 240 16.38 -21.96 0.35
C LYS A 240 16.23 -21.83 1.87
N TRP A 241 15.05 -21.50 2.33
CA TRP A 241 14.67 -21.53 3.73
C TRP A 241 13.14 -21.58 3.86
N SER A 242 12.66 -22.04 5.00
CA SER A 242 11.27 -21.95 5.42
C SER A 242 11.18 -21.56 6.89
N VAL A 243 10.11 -20.87 7.26
CA VAL A 243 9.83 -20.45 8.63
C VAL A 243 8.42 -20.87 8.98
N ARG A 244 8.30 -21.60 10.09
CA ARG A 244 7.01 -22.03 10.62
C ARG A 244 6.36 -20.94 11.46
N THR A 245 5.06 -20.73 11.27
CA THR A 245 4.20 -19.83 12.02
C THR A 245 3.18 -20.62 12.86
N GLY A 246 2.35 -19.93 13.64
CA GLY A 246 1.29 -20.57 14.41
C GLY A 246 0.00 -20.85 13.64
N GLY A 247 -0.09 -20.38 12.39
CA GLY A 247 -1.24 -20.58 11.52
C GLY A 247 -0.88 -20.40 10.05
N ASP A 248 -1.81 -20.71 9.16
CA ASP A 248 -1.63 -20.55 7.72
C ASP A 248 -1.27 -19.13 7.34
N ILE A 249 -0.47 -18.97 6.30
CA ILE A 249 -0.15 -17.67 5.74
C ILE A 249 -1.26 -17.22 4.81
N VAL A 250 -1.57 -15.93 4.79
CA VAL A 250 -2.64 -15.39 3.94
C VAL A 250 -2.13 -14.27 3.03
N GLY A 251 -2.65 -14.26 1.83
CA GLY A 251 -2.43 -13.22 0.82
C GLY A 251 -1.00 -13.15 0.28
N LEU A 252 -0.76 -12.09 -0.48
CA LEU A 252 0.53 -11.78 -1.06
C LEU A 252 1.44 -11.14 0.01
N PRO A 253 2.71 -11.57 0.15
CA PRO A 253 3.66 -10.88 1.02
C PRO A 253 4.10 -9.54 0.43
N ALA A 254 4.47 -8.59 1.30
CA ALA A 254 5.16 -7.36 0.93
C ALA A 254 6.67 -7.50 1.19
N VAL A 255 7.48 -6.67 0.56
CA VAL A 255 8.94 -6.69 0.74
C VAL A 255 9.53 -5.28 0.71
N ASP A 256 10.61 -5.09 1.43
CA ASP A 256 11.58 -4.02 1.19
C ASP A 256 12.93 -4.61 0.73
N GLU A 257 13.98 -3.82 0.73
CA GLU A 257 15.32 -4.27 0.32
C GLU A 257 15.86 -5.42 1.18
N THR A 258 15.51 -5.45 2.46
CA THR A 258 16.10 -6.34 3.46
C THR A 258 15.11 -7.32 4.07
N ARG A 259 13.81 -7.00 4.02
CA ARG A 259 12.75 -7.73 4.74
C ARG A 259 11.68 -8.25 3.80
N VAL A 260 11.00 -9.29 4.27
CA VAL A 260 9.71 -9.75 3.74
C VAL A 260 8.69 -9.73 4.87
N TYR A 261 7.49 -9.26 4.54
CA TYR A 261 6.37 -9.08 5.46
C TYR A 261 5.20 -9.93 5.03
N PHE A 262 4.57 -10.60 5.97
CA PHE A 262 3.39 -11.42 5.70
C PHE A 262 2.49 -11.54 6.93
N SER A 263 1.22 -11.81 6.68
CA SER A 263 0.19 -12.06 7.70
C SER A 263 -0.07 -13.54 7.87
N SER A 264 -0.30 -13.98 9.11
CA SER A 264 -0.64 -15.36 9.41
C SER A 264 -1.95 -15.45 10.21
N LEU A 265 -2.67 -16.56 10.06
CA LEU A 265 -3.93 -16.85 10.76
C LEU A 265 -3.74 -17.09 12.26
N ASP A 266 -2.51 -17.02 12.79
CA ASP A 266 -2.22 -16.91 14.22
C ASP A 266 -2.39 -15.48 14.76
N ASN A 267 -2.96 -14.58 13.95
CA ASN A 267 -3.16 -13.17 14.26
C ASN A 267 -1.87 -12.37 14.44
N MET A 268 -0.85 -12.70 13.66
CA MET A 268 0.42 -11.99 13.69
C MET A 268 0.78 -11.44 12.29
N LEU A 269 1.39 -10.25 12.30
CA LEU A 269 2.14 -9.71 11.19
C LEU A 269 3.62 -9.97 11.45
N TYR A 270 4.30 -10.57 10.48
CA TYR A 270 5.70 -10.95 10.59
C TYR A 270 6.58 -10.13 9.67
N ALA A 271 7.80 -9.83 10.12
CA ALA A 271 8.89 -9.38 9.29
C ALA A 271 10.10 -10.31 9.45
N LEU A 272 10.57 -10.86 8.35
CA LEU A 272 11.77 -11.69 8.32
C LEU A 272 12.85 -11.02 7.47
N ASN A 273 14.11 -11.28 7.80
CA ASN A 273 15.20 -10.96 6.89
C ASN A 273 15.05 -11.76 5.59
N ARG A 274 14.96 -11.05 4.47
CA ARG A 274 14.68 -11.63 3.14
C ARG A 274 15.69 -12.69 2.69
N ARG A 275 16.96 -12.55 3.10
CA ARG A 275 18.04 -13.47 2.71
C ARG A 275 18.11 -14.70 3.60
N SER A 276 17.99 -14.53 4.91
CA SER A 276 18.24 -15.61 5.89
C SER A 276 16.99 -16.24 6.48
N GLY A 277 15.80 -15.62 6.34
CA GLY A 277 14.57 -16.08 7.01
C GLY A 277 14.54 -15.78 8.51
N VAL A 278 15.54 -15.09 9.06
CA VAL A 278 15.58 -14.74 10.49
C VAL A 278 14.52 -13.69 10.79
N GLN A 279 13.69 -13.99 11.80
CA GLN A 279 12.66 -13.05 12.26
C GLN A 279 13.30 -11.77 12.79
N GLN A 280 12.86 -10.63 12.26
CA GLN A 280 13.27 -9.30 12.71
C GLN A 280 12.32 -8.79 13.78
N TRP A 281 11.04 -8.86 13.49
CA TRP A 281 9.98 -8.54 14.42
C TRP A 281 8.69 -9.30 14.08
N ARG A 282 7.75 -9.29 15.00
CA ARG A 282 6.37 -9.70 14.78
C ARG A 282 5.45 -8.84 15.64
N GLU A 283 4.28 -8.52 15.11
CA GLU A 283 3.30 -7.66 15.78
C GLU A 283 1.92 -8.33 15.82
N PRO A 284 1.27 -8.35 16.99
CA PRO A 284 -0.06 -8.92 17.10
C PRO A 284 -1.11 -8.07 16.38
N LEU A 285 -2.00 -8.75 15.67
CA LEU A 285 -3.13 -8.14 14.99
C LEU A 285 -4.39 -8.23 15.85
N ALA A 286 -5.13 -7.12 15.95
CA ALA A 286 -6.36 -7.07 16.73
C ALA A 286 -7.52 -7.89 16.11
N ALA A 287 -7.42 -8.21 14.82
CA ALA A 287 -8.38 -9.03 14.09
C ALA A 287 -7.65 -10.02 13.20
N ARG A 288 -8.36 -11.12 12.86
CA ARG A 288 -7.84 -12.14 11.96
C ARG A 288 -7.56 -11.53 10.58
N PRO A 289 -6.34 -11.69 10.05
CA PRO A 289 -6.03 -11.15 8.73
C PRO A 289 -6.76 -11.93 7.64
N THR A 290 -7.24 -11.23 6.63
CA THR A 290 -7.87 -11.81 5.44
C THR A 290 -7.03 -11.57 4.18
N ALA A 291 -5.97 -10.78 4.30
CA ALA A 291 -5.05 -10.44 3.22
C ALA A 291 -3.62 -10.27 3.75
N GLY A 292 -2.66 -10.26 2.84
CA GLY A 292 -1.30 -9.85 3.12
C GLY A 292 -1.16 -8.33 3.31
N PRO A 293 -0.03 -7.87 3.88
CA PRO A 293 0.30 -6.46 3.95
C PRO A 293 0.64 -5.89 2.57
N SER A 294 0.45 -4.58 2.40
CA SER A 294 0.92 -3.84 1.24
C SER A 294 1.70 -2.60 1.67
N HIS A 295 2.39 -1.95 0.75
CA HIS A 295 3.06 -0.68 1.02
C HIS A 295 2.17 0.50 0.65
N ALA A 296 2.16 1.54 1.50
CA ALA A 296 1.67 2.86 1.17
C ALA A 296 2.78 3.87 1.49
N GLY A 297 3.62 4.14 0.50
CA GLY A 297 4.85 4.90 0.68
C GLY A 297 5.83 4.17 1.61
N ASP A 298 6.21 4.84 2.67
CA ASP A 298 7.14 4.40 3.71
C ASP A 298 6.50 3.49 4.79
N LEU A 299 5.19 3.24 4.72
CA LEU A 299 4.45 2.46 5.71
C LEU A 299 3.98 1.12 5.14
N LEU A 300 3.88 0.13 6.00
CA LEU A 300 3.09 -1.06 5.74
C LEU A 300 1.62 -0.80 6.07
N VAL A 301 0.74 -1.26 5.20
CA VAL A 301 -0.71 -1.16 5.34
C VAL A 301 -1.29 -2.54 5.44
N LEU A 302 -2.15 -2.72 6.41
CA LEU A 302 -2.97 -3.92 6.53
C LEU A 302 -4.43 -3.49 6.68
N GLY A 303 -5.24 -3.88 5.71
CA GLY A 303 -6.68 -3.73 5.70
C GLY A 303 -7.32 -5.06 5.36
N GLY A 304 -8.56 -5.22 5.73
CA GLY A 304 -9.35 -6.41 5.47
C GLY A 304 -10.74 -6.18 6.01
N MET A 305 -11.45 -7.23 6.36
CA MET A 305 -12.78 -7.17 6.99
C MET A 305 -12.68 -6.61 8.41
N SER A 306 -12.30 -5.34 8.52
CA SER A 306 -12.22 -4.62 9.79
C SER A 306 -12.66 -3.17 9.59
N GLN A 307 -13.11 -2.53 10.68
CA GLN A 307 -13.49 -1.12 10.68
C GLN A 307 -12.27 -0.18 10.65
N TYR A 308 -11.05 -0.72 10.54
CA TYR A 308 -9.83 0.06 10.57
C TYR A 308 -8.82 -0.43 9.54
N ILE A 309 -8.21 0.51 8.85
CA ILE A 309 -6.98 0.32 8.09
C ILE A 309 -5.84 0.63 9.05
N ARG A 310 -4.93 -0.31 9.27
CA ARG A 310 -3.80 -0.16 10.18
C ARG A 310 -2.51 0.09 9.40
N PHE A 311 -1.67 0.93 9.97
CA PHE A 311 -0.37 1.28 9.42
C PHE A 311 0.72 0.90 10.41
N PHE A 312 1.83 0.39 9.88
CA PHE A 312 2.95 -0.07 10.67
C PHE A 312 4.26 0.49 10.09
N ASP A 313 5.19 0.78 10.98
CA ASP A 313 6.56 1.06 10.61
C ASP A 313 7.23 -0.24 10.11
N PRO A 314 7.75 -0.29 8.88
CA PRO A 314 8.32 -1.52 8.34
C PRO A 314 9.62 -1.96 9.05
N VAL A 315 10.34 -1.02 9.68
CA VAL A 315 11.61 -1.30 10.35
C VAL A 315 11.40 -1.91 11.73
N THR A 316 10.47 -1.36 12.49
CA THR A 316 10.25 -1.70 13.89
C THR A 316 9.02 -2.58 14.14
N GLY A 317 8.08 -2.61 13.21
CA GLY A 317 6.76 -3.26 13.36
C GLY A 317 5.78 -2.46 14.22
N VAL A 318 6.20 -1.34 14.79
CA VAL A 318 5.34 -0.54 15.66
C VAL A 318 4.16 0.03 14.89
N SER A 319 2.96 -0.04 15.47
CA SER A 319 1.77 0.55 14.87
C SER A 319 1.93 2.07 14.78
N PHE A 320 1.97 2.58 13.56
CA PHE A 320 2.08 4.01 13.27
C PHE A 320 0.73 4.75 13.43
N GLY A 321 -0.37 4.03 13.24
CA GLY A 321 -1.71 4.58 13.37
C GLY A 321 -2.76 3.72 12.68
N ARG A 322 -4.00 4.22 12.71
CA ARG A 322 -5.14 3.58 12.03
C ARG A 322 -6.11 4.62 11.49
N ILE A 323 -6.74 4.31 10.38
CA ILE A 323 -7.83 5.11 9.82
C ILE A 323 -9.12 4.32 9.97
N PRO A 324 -10.20 4.90 10.53
CA PRO A 324 -11.49 4.26 10.54
C PRO A 324 -12.03 4.15 9.11
N ALA A 325 -12.50 2.99 8.73
CA ALA A 325 -13.35 2.85 7.55
C ALA A 325 -14.77 3.28 7.92
N PRO A 326 -15.47 4.05 7.08
CA PRO A 326 -16.83 4.51 7.38
C PRO A 326 -17.83 3.36 7.50
N SER A 327 -17.59 2.27 6.78
CA SER A 327 -18.25 0.97 6.90
C SER A 327 -17.21 -0.14 6.64
N GLU A 328 -17.63 -1.39 6.74
CA GLU A 328 -16.73 -2.52 6.47
C GLU A 328 -16.18 -2.46 5.04
N LEU A 329 -14.86 -2.64 4.92
CA LEU A 329 -14.20 -2.70 3.62
C LEU A 329 -14.64 -3.96 2.88
N ALA A 330 -15.02 -3.81 1.61
CA ALA A 330 -15.37 -4.93 0.75
C ALA A 330 -14.15 -5.79 0.41
N PHE A 331 -12.99 -5.13 0.24
CA PHE A 331 -11.72 -5.73 -0.15
C PHE A 331 -10.55 -5.05 0.56
N PRO A 332 -9.37 -5.69 0.60
CA PRO A 332 -8.15 -5.03 1.05
C PRO A 332 -7.90 -3.74 0.25
N PRO A 333 -7.32 -2.71 0.88
CA PRO A 333 -7.02 -1.46 0.20
C PRO A 333 -6.08 -1.66 -1.00
N LEU A 334 -6.41 -1.04 -2.13
CA LEU A 334 -5.56 -1.02 -3.30
C LEU A 334 -4.50 0.08 -3.13
N SER A 335 -3.23 -0.30 -3.17
CA SER A 335 -2.10 0.60 -3.03
C SER A 335 -1.36 0.72 -4.36
N PHE A 336 -1.11 1.94 -4.82
CA PHE A 336 -0.34 2.22 -6.03
C PHE A 336 0.32 3.61 -5.95
N TRP A 337 1.23 3.87 -6.86
CA TRP A 337 1.94 5.15 -6.93
C TRP A 337 1.55 5.93 -8.19
N THR A 338 1.43 7.26 -8.04
CA THR A 338 1.19 8.19 -9.15
C THR A 338 2.20 9.32 -9.14
N VAL A 339 2.51 9.85 -10.32
CA VAL A 339 3.45 10.99 -10.45
C VAL A 339 2.93 12.23 -9.73
N ALA A 340 1.61 12.46 -9.79
CA ALA A 340 1.01 13.68 -9.26
C ALA A 340 0.86 13.68 -7.73
N ASN A 341 0.57 12.52 -7.13
CA ASN A 341 0.16 12.42 -5.74
C ASN A 341 1.02 11.47 -4.89
N GLY A 342 2.08 10.89 -5.47
CA GLY A 342 2.89 9.88 -4.79
C GLY A 342 2.12 8.58 -4.54
N SER A 343 2.34 7.97 -3.38
CA SER A 343 1.62 6.76 -2.97
C SER A 343 0.18 7.06 -2.62
N LEU A 344 -0.73 6.38 -3.29
CA LEU A 344 -2.16 6.42 -3.04
C LEU A 344 -2.65 5.11 -2.46
N LEU A 345 -3.68 5.22 -1.64
CA LEU A 345 -4.42 4.10 -1.07
C LEU A 345 -5.90 4.27 -1.44
N VAL A 346 -6.43 3.34 -2.19
CA VAL A 346 -7.85 3.33 -2.57
C VAL A 346 -8.58 2.30 -1.74
N THR A 347 -9.71 2.69 -1.17
CA THR A 347 -10.58 1.85 -0.37
C THR A 347 -11.97 1.83 -0.96
N VAL A 348 -12.61 0.67 -0.94
CA VAL A 348 -14.01 0.50 -1.30
C VAL A 348 -14.72 -0.26 -0.20
N THR A 349 -15.86 0.26 0.22
CA THR A 349 -16.68 -0.33 1.29
C THR A 349 -17.77 -1.22 0.71
N GLY A 350 -18.32 -2.09 1.54
CA GLY A 350 -19.39 -3.02 1.14
C GLY A 350 -20.67 -2.32 0.71
N ASP A 351 -20.89 -1.07 1.11
CA ASP A 351 -21.99 -0.22 0.68
C ASP A 351 -21.66 0.68 -0.53
N GLY A 352 -20.51 0.44 -1.18
CA GLY A 352 -20.15 1.10 -2.44
C GLY A 352 -19.51 2.48 -2.29
N GLN A 353 -18.97 2.86 -1.13
CA GLN A 353 -18.21 4.09 -1.03
C GLN A 353 -16.76 3.87 -1.44
N LEU A 354 -16.32 4.56 -2.48
CA LEU A 354 -14.94 4.58 -2.97
C LEU A 354 -14.23 5.83 -2.48
N ARG A 355 -13.04 5.68 -1.94
CA ARG A 355 -12.20 6.79 -1.45
C ARG A 355 -10.76 6.59 -1.89
N ALA A 356 -10.11 7.69 -2.28
CA ALA A 356 -8.67 7.74 -2.42
C ALA A 356 -8.05 8.53 -1.28
N LEU A 357 -6.98 8.01 -0.73
CA LEU A 357 -6.20 8.60 0.34
C LEU A 357 -4.77 8.78 -0.15
N ARG A 358 -4.13 9.88 0.24
CA ARG A 358 -2.70 10.13 -0.01
C ARG A 358 -1.95 10.26 1.30
N ARG A 359 -0.63 10.16 1.25
CA ARG A 359 0.22 10.46 2.40
C ARG A 359 -0.05 11.89 2.86
N ALA A 360 -0.34 12.09 4.14
CA ALA A 360 -0.53 13.42 4.69
C ALA A 360 0.76 14.24 4.57
N VAL A 361 0.70 15.37 3.87
CA VAL A 361 1.81 16.30 3.68
C VAL A 361 1.58 17.51 4.57
N GLY A 362 2.25 17.57 5.70
CA GLY A 362 2.17 18.74 6.58
C GLY A 362 2.89 18.50 7.91
N PRO A 363 3.23 19.58 8.63
CA PRO A 363 3.66 19.40 10.01
C PRO A 363 2.50 18.75 10.72
N VAL A 364 2.71 17.54 11.13
CA VAL A 364 1.87 16.90 12.12
C VAL A 364 1.99 17.80 13.34
N LEU A 365 1.02 18.69 13.54
CA LEU A 365 0.84 19.36 14.81
C LEU A 365 0.55 18.22 15.79
N LEU A 366 1.62 17.76 16.43
CA LEU A 366 1.51 17.10 17.69
C LEU A 366 0.84 18.13 18.60
N ASP A 367 -0.48 18.05 18.71
CA ASP A 367 -1.18 18.59 19.85
C ASP A 367 -0.81 17.69 21.04
N LEU A 368 0.46 17.69 21.33
CA LEU A 368 0.97 17.34 22.63
C LEU A 368 0.34 18.39 23.52
N ALA A 369 -0.64 17.95 24.32
CA ALA A 369 -1.19 18.74 25.39
C ALA A 369 -0.05 19.35 26.22
N VAL A 370 0.43 20.53 25.83
CA VAL A 370 1.29 21.40 26.62
C VAL A 370 0.58 21.77 27.93
N THR A 371 -0.70 21.51 28.03
CA THR A 371 -1.52 21.67 29.24
C THR A 371 -1.17 20.71 30.39
N ALA A 372 -0.30 19.75 30.21
CA ALA A 372 0.09 18.82 31.29
C ALA A 372 1.38 19.24 32.03
N ILE A 373 2.03 20.33 31.65
CA ILE A 373 3.27 20.83 32.31
C ILE A 373 3.03 22.15 33.06
N LEU A 374 1.87 22.79 32.88
CA LEU A 374 1.49 23.98 33.64
C LEU A 374 0.40 23.67 34.70
N GLY A 375 0.47 22.50 35.28
CA GLY A 375 -0.29 22.13 36.46
C GLY A 375 0.49 22.45 37.72
N GLU A 376 -0.03 23.39 38.50
CA GLU A 376 0.30 23.69 39.89
C GLU A 376 1.66 24.35 40.13
N GLY A 377 1.65 25.68 40.19
CA GLY A 377 2.73 26.45 40.83
C GLY A 377 3.06 27.78 40.16
N ALA A 378 2.08 28.65 39.95
CA ALA A 378 2.37 30.06 39.66
C ALA A 378 1.21 30.95 40.10
N ASP A 379 0.89 30.90 41.37
CA ASP A 379 0.46 32.08 42.10
C ASP A 379 1.67 32.63 42.83
N ASP A 380 2.04 33.84 42.49
CA ASP A 380 3.09 34.75 42.95
C ASP A 380 4.22 34.90 41.91
N LEU A 381 4.04 35.93 41.09
CA LEU A 381 5.05 36.93 40.71
C LEU A 381 4.42 37.88 39.68
N ASN A 382 3.58 38.77 40.19
CA ASN A 382 3.31 40.06 39.55
C ASN A 382 4.55 40.90 39.81
N ASP A 383 5.40 41.11 38.83
CA ASP A 383 6.26 42.25 38.79
C ASP A 383 6.54 42.71 37.35
N GLU A 384 6.41 44.00 37.17
CA GLU A 384 6.50 44.77 35.96
C GLU A 384 7.83 44.53 35.21
N ALA A 385 7.76 44.24 33.93
CA ALA A 385 8.88 44.46 33.00
C ALA A 385 8.40 45.00 31.67
N THR A 386 8.68 46.24 31.47
CA THR A 386 8.60 47.10 30.29
C THR A 386 9.18 46.43 29.02
N PRO A 387 8.62 46.61 27.84
CA PRO A 387 9.16 46.03 26.61
C PRO A 387 10.43 46.74 26.17
N ALA A 388 11.52 46.02 26.16
CA ALA A 388 12.79 46.47 25.61
C ALA A 388 12.74 46.43 24.07
N ARG A 389 12.95 47.61 23.53
CA ARG A 389 13.10 47.97 22.13
C ARG A 389 14.25 47.24 21.49
N ALA A 390 14.01 46.44 20.47
CA ALA A 390 15.05 45.83 19.65
C ALA A 390 15.76 46.93 18.85
N THR A 391 17.04 47.14 19.15
CA THR A 391 17.94 47.99 18.39
C THR A 391 18.57 47.13 17.31
N ALA A 392 18.47 47.57 16.07
CA ALA A 392 19.19 47.00 14.93
C ALA A 392 20.70 47.23 15.13
N ILE A 393 21.47 46.17 14.92
CA ILE A 393 22.91 46.28 14.63
C ILE A 393 23.10 45.67 13.25
N ALA A 394 23.56 46.51 12.35
CA ALA A 394 24.03 46.16 11.02
C ALA A 394 25.53 45.82 11.08
N GLU A 395 25.92 45.02 10.07
CA GLU A 395 27.31 44.83 9.58
C GLU A 395 28.18 43.84 10.39
N ASP A 396 28.53 42.66 9.85
CA ASP A 396 29.59 42.48 8.84
C ASP A 396 29.60 41.06 8.27
N ASP A 397 29.97 41.01 7.00
CA ASP A 397 30.34 39.92 6.12
C ASP A 397 30.77 38.58 6.73
N GLU A 398 29.96 37.51 6.51
CA GLU A 398 30.45 36.21 6.06
C GLU A 398 29.38 35.60 5.19
N ALA A 399 29.78 35.17 3.98
CA ALA A 399 28.91 34.63 2.96
C ALA A 399 28.27 33.31 3.45
N GLY A 400 27.13 33.41 4.10
CA GLY A 400 26.23 32.30 4.34
C GLY A 400 25.59 31.88 3.03
N VAL A 401 25.88 30.66 2.60
CA VAL A 401 25.23 30.00 1.47
C VAL A 401 23.72 30.00 1.71
N VAL A 402 23.02 30.81 0.94
CA VAL A 402 21.55 30.82 0.91
C VAL A 402 21.09 29.47 0.33
N PRO A 403 20.29 28.67 1.03
CA PRO A 403 19.77 27.46 0.45
C PRO A 403 18.99 27.81 -0.83
N ALA A 404 19.34 27.16 -1.92
CA ALA A 404 18.71 27.38 -3.21
C ALA A 404 17.21 27.17 -3.09
N ARG A 405 16.46 28.22 -3.34
CA ARG A 405 14.99 28.19 -3.45
C ARG A 405 14.62 27.16 -4.52
N PRO A 406 13.61 26.28 -4.30
CA PRO A 406 13.20 25.34 -5.32
C PRO A 406 12.95 26.10 -6.64
N PRO A 407 13.48 25.61 -7.77
CA PRO A 407 13.35 26.31 -9.05
C PRO A 407 11.89 26.41 -9.44
N ALA A 408 11.55 27.52 -10.10
CA ALA A 408 10.23 27.73 -10.65
C ALA A 408 9.88 26.60 -11.64
N VAL A 409 8.64 26.15 -11.63
CA VAL A 409 8.10 25.17 -12.56
C VAL A 409 8.36 25.64 -14.00
N GLY A 410 9.13 24.87 -14.81
CA GLY A 410 9.32 25.16 -16.23
C GLY A 410 10.75 25.22 -16.76
N GLY A 411 11.73 24.57 -16.13
CA GLY A 411 13.09 24.49 -16.68
C GLY A 411 13.28 23.35 -17.67
N GLU A 412 14.21 23.54 -18.63
CA GLU A 412 14.52 22.56 -19.69
C GLU A 412 15.63 21.57 -19.30
N TYR A 413 16.26 21.73 -18.12
CA TYR A 413 17.40 20.93 -17.70
C TYR A 413 17.25 20.45 -16.25
N ALA A 414 17.74 19.24 -15.99
CA ALA A 414 17.91 18.69 -14.65
C ALA A 414 19.28 18.05 -14.51
N ILE A 415 19.74 17.80 -13.29
CA ILE A 415 20.92 16.98 -13.06
C ILE A 415 20.48 15.58 -12.62
N GLN A 416 21.06 14.56 -13.22
CA GLN A 416 20.87 13.18 -12.79
C GLN A 416 22.06 12.76 -11.94
N VAL A 417 21.75 12.31 -10.70
CA VAL A 417 22.76 12.00 -9.66
C VAL A 417 22.90 10.51 -9.38
N ALA A 418 21.93 9.72 -9.78
CA ALA A 418 22.00 8.26 -9.63
C ALA A 418 21.01 7.54 -10.56
N ALA A 419 21.24 6.24 -10.73
CA ALA A 419 20.29 5.34 -11.37
C ALA A 419 20.31 3.99 -10.61
N PHE A 420 19.12 3.49 -10.29
CA PHE A 420 18.92 2.27 -9.52
C PHE A 420 18.05 1.28 -10.30
N SER A 421 18.30 0.01 -10.14
CA SER A 421 17.40 -1.06 -10.62
C SER A 421 16.19 -1.28 -9.68
N ASN A 422 16.14 -0.57 -8.57
CA ASN A 422 15.15 -0.70 -7.51
C ASN A 422 14.63 0.68 -7.12
N GLY A 423 13.29 0.81 -7.11
CA GLY A 423 12.60 2.07 -6.79
C GLY A 423 12.81 2.54 -5.36
N ALA A 424 12.92 1.63 -4.39
CA ALA A 424 13.10 2.00 -2.98
C ALA A 424 14.46 2.66 -2.74
N SER A 425 15.55 2.17 -3.36
CA SER A 425 16.87 2.82 -3.29
C SER A 425 16.85 4.20 -3.92
N ALA A 426 16.13 4.36 -5.03
CA ALA A 426 15.96 5.67 -5.67
C ALA A 426 15.20 6.64 -4.76
N THR A 427 14.09 6.19 -4.17
CA THR A 427 13.29 7.00 -3.24
C THR A 427 14.09 7.38 -2.00
N GLY A 428 14.83 6.44 -1.39
CA GLY A 428 15.66 6.73 -0.22
C GLY A 428 16.78 7.74 -0.49
N LEU A 429 17.29 7.82 -1.72
CA LEU A 429 18.21 8.91 -2.09
C LEU A 429 17.48 10.24 -2.26
N VAL A 430 16.30 10.23 -2.89
CA VAL A 430 15.47 11.44 -3.04
C VAL A 430 15.12 12.02 -1.68
N ASP A 431 14.68 11.22 -0.72
CA ASP A 431 14.31 11.68 0.61
C ASP A 431 15.48 12.40 1.32
N ARG A 432 16.67 11.81 1.27
CA ARG A 432 17.89 12.45 1.82
C ARG A 432 18.22 13.77 1.14
N LEU A 433 18.09 13.85 -0.19
CA LEU A 433 18.36 15.08 -0.94
C LEU A 433 17.31 16.16 -0.64
N LEU A 434 16.05 15.78 -0.47
CA LEU A 434 14.97 16.68 -0.07
C LEU A 434 15.18 17.23 1.35
N GLU A 435 15.62 16.41 2.31
CA GLU A 435 15.98 16.83 3.67
C GLU A 435 17.10 17.86 3.68
N GLN A 436 17.98 17.81 2.70
CA GLN A 436 19.08 18.74 2.49
C GLN A 436 18.72 19.96 1.63
N GLY A 437 17.44 20.08 1.25
CA GLY A 437 16.91 21.22 0.50
C GLY A 437 17.08 21.13 -1.01
N TYR A 438 17.54 19.99 -1.54
CA TYR A 438 17.61 19.78 -2.98
C TYR A 438 16.25 19.32 -3.53
N PRO A 439 15.70 19.92 -4.59
CA PRO A 439 14.42 19.50 -5.18
C PRO A 439 14.60 18.22 -6.02
N ALA A 440 14.80 17.10 -5.33
CA ALA A 440 15.05 15.81 -5.96
C ALA A 440 13.75 15.06 -6.28
N TYR A 441 13.77 14.25 -7.34
CA TYR A 441 12.64 13.40 -7.76
C TYR A 441 13.13 12.17 -8.50
N VAL A 442 12.29 11.14 -8.59
CA VAL A 442 12.57 9.92 -9.36
C VAL A 442 11.80 9.94 -10.68
N ILE A 443 12.48 9.55 -11.75
CA ILE A 443 11.82 9.11 -12.99
C ILE A 443 12.25 7.67 -13.28
N PHE A 444 11.45 6.94 -14.03
CA PHE A 444 11.81 5.60 -14.46
C PHE A 444 11.89 5.50 -15.98
N THR A 445 12.78 4.64 -16.45
CA THR A 445 12.90 4.28 -17.87
C THR A 445 12.75 2.77 -17.98
N LEU A 446 11.83 2.35 -18.82
CA LEU A 446 11.71 0.95 -19.21
C LEU A 446 12.86 0.64 -20.19
N ARG A 447 13.61 -0.45 -19.92
CA ARG A 447 14.59 -1.03 -20.85
C ARG A 447 14.03 -2.31 -21.45
N PRO A 448 13.32 -2.25 -22.58
CA PRO A 448 12.65 -3.40 -23.15
C PRO A 448 13.61 -4.55 -23.50
N ALA A 449 14.84 -4.21 -23.89
CA ALA A 449 15.87 -5.20 -24.25
C ALA A 449 16.42 -5.97 -23.04
N GLU A 450 16.39 -5.38 -21.84
CA GLU A 450 16.91 -5.97 -20.61
C GLU A 450 15.79 -6.42 -19.66
N GLU A 451 14.51 -6.21 -20.03
CA GLU A 451 13.30 -6.47 -19.24
C GLU A 451 13.38 -5.86 -17.82
N SER A 452 14.03 -4.70 -17.70
CA SER A 452 14.29 -4.04 -16.42
C SER A 452 13.75 -2.62 -16.41
N VAL A 453 13.40 -2.17 -15.21
CA VAL A 453 13.07 -0.76 -14.92
C VAL A 453 14.29 -0.12 -14.30
N LEU A 454 14.72 1.01 -14.85
CA LEU A 454 15.79 1.81 -14.27
C LEU A 454 15.18 3.09 -13.67
N TYR A 455 15.43 3.31 -12.41
CA TYR A 455 14.96 4.47 -11.64
C TYR A 455 16.08 5.51 -11.58
N HIS A 456 15.86 6.66 -12.20
CA HIS A 456 16.81 7.75 -12.23
C HIS A 456 16.45 8.78 -11.16
N VAL A 457 17.38 9.11 -10.30
CA VAL A 457 17.24 10.22 -9.34
C VAL A 457 17.75 11.48 -10.00
N ARG A 458 16.89 12.48 -10.07
CA ARG A 458 17.18 13.79 -10.65
C ARG A 458 16.93 14.90 -9.65
N ILE A 459 17.63 16.03 -9.84
CA ILE A 459 17.48 17.23 -9.03
C ILE A 459 17.10 18.39 -9.94
N GLY A 460 16.08 19.11 -9.55
CA GLY A 460 15.65 20.38 -10.11
C GLY A 460 15.06 20.32 -11.51
N ASN A 461 14.55 21.48 -11.93
CA ASN A 461 14.20 21.87 -13.29
C ASN A 461 14.83 23.24 -13.51
N TYR A 462 15.94 23.31 -14.20
CA TYR A 462 16.73 24.51 -14.36
C TYR A 462 16.47 25.14 -15.72
N PRO A 463 16.46 26.49 -15.83
CA PRO A 463 16.14 27.19 -17.09
C PRO A 463 17.20 26.98 -18.16
N ASP A 464 18.45 26.76 -17.76
CA ASP A 464 19.56 26.56 -18.68
C ASP A 464 20.60 25.58 -18.15
N ARG A 465 21.47 25.12 -19.02
CA ARG A 465 22.51 24.15 -18.66
C ARG A 465 23.54 24.68 -17.67
N PRO A 466 24.02 25.92 -17.73
CA PRO A 466 24.94 26.47 -16.74
C PRO A 466 24.37 26.49 -15.32
N ALA A 467 23.07 26.79 -15.16
CA ALA A 467 22.39 26.73 -13.84
C ALA A 467 22.36 25.32 -13.30
N ALA A 468 22.04 24.33 -14.14
CA ALA A 468 22.08 22.92 -13.76
C ALA A 468 23.51 22.49 -13.34
N GLU A 469 24.54 22.86 -14.10
CA GLU A 469 25.94 22.53 -13.82
C GLU A 469 26.45 23.16 -12.52
N ALA A 470 25.97 24.35 -12.15
CA ALA A 470 26.34 25.00 -10.90
C ALA A 470 25.85 24.18 -9.68
N ILE A 471 24.59 23.74 -9.73
CA ILE A 471 24.03 22.88 -8.67
C ILE A 471 24.66 21.49 -8.69
N GLY A 472 24.99 20.94 -9.87
CA GLY A 472 25.71 19.67 -9.95
C GLY A 472 27.02 19.67 -9.19
N ARG A 473 27.82 20.72 -9.34
CA ARG A 473 29.07 20.89 -8.57
C ARG A 473 28.83 21.01 -7.07
N GLN A 474 27.79 21.73 -6.66
CA GLN A 474 27.43 21.83 -5.24
C GLN A 474 27.03 20.45 -4.67
N VAL A 475 26.25 19.66 -5.39
CA VAL A 475 25.85 18.30 -4.99
C VAL A 475 27.07 17.38 -4.90
N GLU A 476 28.02 17.47 -5.83
CA GLU A 476 29.28 16.73 -5.79
C GLU A 476 30.10 17.07 -4.55
N ASP A 477 30.26 18.38 -4.26
CA ASP A 477 31.04 18.85 -3.11
C ASP A 477 30.39 18.49 -1.76
N GLU A 478 29.05 18.60 -1.65
CA GLU A 478 28.34 18.40 -0.38
C GLU A 478 27.95 16.94 -0.14
N GLN A 479 27.65 16.17 -1.19
CA GLN A 479 27.05 14.85 -1.11
C GLN A 479 27.96 13.73 -1.63
N ALA A 480 29.07 14.07 -2.25
CA ALA A 480 29.99 13.15 -2.94
C ALA A 480 29.26 12.23 -3.96
N LEU A 481 28.29 12.82 -4.69
CA LEU A 481 27.54 12.14 -5.73
C LEU A 481 28.03 12.57 -7.10
N ASP A 482 28.26 11.61 -7.98
CA ASP A 482 28.50 11.88 -9.41
C ASP A 482 27.22 12.41 -10.04
N TRP A 483 27.37 13.32 -11.02
CA TRP A 483 26.23 13.94 -11.68
C TRP A 483 26.48 14.21 -13.16
N PHE A 484 25.40 14.34 -13.93
CA PHE A 484 25.42 14.86 -15.28
C PHE A 484 24.11 15.58 -15.64
N VAL A 485 24.22 16.55 -16.56
CA VAL A 485 23.06 17.33 -17.00
C VAL A 485 22.25 16.56 -18.02
N VAL A 486 20.94 16.52 -17.83
CA VAL A 486 19.95 15.94 -18.74
C VAL A 486 19.00 17.02 -19.23
N ALA A 487 18.70 17.02 -20.55
CA ALA A 487 17.62 17.83 -21.08
C ALA A 487 16.28 17.16 -20.73
N LEU A 488 15.30 17.98 -20.36
CA LEU A 488 13.94 17.54 -20.12
C LEU A 488 13.14 17.63 -21.42
N PRO A 489 12.21 16.68 -21.70
CA PRO A 489 11.41 16.65 -22.93
C PRO A 489 10.41 17.80 -23.01
#